data_2f4b63e9ec6eebae516f863112144411
#
_entry.id   2f4b63e9ec6eebae516f863112144411
#
_cell.length_a   1.000
_cell.length_b   1.000
_cell.length_c   1.000
_cell.angle_alpha   90.00
_cell.angle_beta   90.00
_cell.angle_gamma   90.00
#
_symmetry.space_group_name_H-M   'P 1'
#
loop_
_entity.id
_entity.type
_entity.pdbx_description
1 polymer ?
#
loop_
_entity_poly.entity_id
_entity_poly.type
_entity_poly.pdbx_seq_one_letter_code
_entity_poly.pdbx_strand_id
1 'polypeptide(L)'
;MTIAYQEEHIKNSRGALLFTCRWLPVSSPRALVFLCHGYGAECSEFMKDCGTRLAKAGYAVFGIDYEGHGKSTGARCYIKNFEDIVNDCNEFFKSICAKEEYREKSRFLYGESMGGAVALLLHKKDTSFWNGAVLVAPMCKISENVKPHPVVVSILTKMELLIPKWKIVPTKDVIDSAFKDPVKREAIRNNKLIYQDKPRLKTALEVLRTSMCIEDSLNEVTLPFFVLHGEADTVTDPEVSKALYERAKSNDKTIRLYPGMWHGLTAGESDENVEIVFADIRAWLDRRCSTLEEILAPSDQGATADGRTQSNGGYLSRLKGPHTRPHSAM
;
A
#
# COMPACT_ATOMS: atom_id res chain seq x y z
N MET A 1 -21.55 -2.99 -7.80
CA MET A 1 -21.52 -4.42 -7.47
C MET A 1 -21.81 -4.60 -5.99
N THR A 2 -22.62 -5.57 -5.62
CA THR A 2 -22.86 -5.96 -4.23
C THR A 2 -21.60 -6.64 -3.68
N ILE A 3 -21.25 -6.36 -2.42
CA ILE A 3 -20.13 -6.99 -1.71
C ILE A 3 -20.65 -7.58 -0.41
N ALA A 4 -19.98 -8.61 0.09
CA ALA A 4 -20.22 -9.16 1.43
C ALA A 4 -19.14 -8.63 2.39
N TYR A 5 -19.56 -8.13 3.55
CA TYR A 5 -18.66 -7.74 4.64
C TYR A 5 -18.84 -8.71 5.82
N GLN A 6 -17.73 -9.17 6.39
CA GLN A 6 -17.75 -10.11 7.51
C GLN A 6 -16.66 -9.76 8.52
N GLU A 7 -16.95 -9.97 9.80
CA GLU A 7 -16.04 -9.75 10.92
C GLU A 7 -15.81 -11.06 11.68
N GLU A 8 -14.61 -11.24 12.19
CA GLU A 8 -14.24 -12.41 12.98
C GLU A 8 -13.16 -12.05 14.01
N HIS A 9 -13.05 -12.78 15.10
CA HIS A 9 -11.93 -12.70 16.01
C HIS A 9 -11.12 -14.00 15.95
N ILE A 10 -9.82 -13.86 15.80
CA ILE A 10 -8.88 -14.97 15.84
C ILE A 10 -7.98 -14.85 17.07
N LYS A 11 -7.51 -15.96 17.59
CA LYS A 11 -6.56 -15.96 18.71
C LYS A 11 -5.15 -16.12 18.15
N ASN A 12 -4.25 -15.19 18.49
CA ASN A 12 -2.85 -15.31 18.10
C ASN A 12 -2.07 -16.28 19.03
N SER A 13 -0.82 -16.57 18.68
CA SER A 13 0.06 -17.47 19.44
C SER A 13 0.34 -17.01 20.88
N ARG A 14 0.17 -15.72 21.18
CA ARG A 14 0.34 -15.12 22.51
C ARG A 14 -0.96 -15.08 23.32
N GLY A 15 -2.07 -15.55 22.75
CA GLY A 15 -3.36 -15.63 23.42
C GLY A 15 -4.25 -14.39 23.30
N ALA A 16 -3.82 -13.34 22.60
CA ALA A 16 -4.65 -12.16 22.32
C ALA A 16 -5.71 -12.48 21.25
N LEU A 17 -6.91 -11.89 21.41
CA LEU A 17 -7.96 -11.94 20.41
C LEU A 17 -7.76 -10.78 19.44
N LEU A 18 -7.48 -11.09 18.18
CA LEU A 18 -7.29 -10.14 17.12
C LEU A 18 -8.55 -10.06 16.25
N PHE A 19 -9.01 -8.85 16.03
CA PHE A 19 -10.14 -8.59 15.14
C PHE A 19 -9.66 -8.70 13.69
N THR A 20 -10.45 -9.39 12.88
CA THR A 20 -10.24 -9.50 11.44
C THR A 20 -11.53 -9.17 10.69
N CYS A 21 -11.40 -8.63 9.51
CA CYS A 21 -12.53 -8.35 8.64
C CYS A 21 -12.20 -8.68 7.19
N ARG A 22 -13.27 -8.88 6.40
CA ARG A 22 -13.13 -9.17 4.98
C ARG A 22 -14.26 -8.53 4.18
N TRP A 23 -13.90 -8.04 3.00
CA TRP A 23 -14.81 -7.54 1.98
C TRP A 23 -14.67 -8.45 0.77
N LEU A 24 -15.74 -9.14 0.42
CA LEU A 24 -15.72 -10.15 -0.63
C LEU A 24 -16.61 -9.73 -1.80
N PRO A 25 -16.12 -9.82 -3.05
CA PRO A 25 -16.96 -9.66 -4.21
C PRO A 25 -17.94 -10.86 -4.31
N VAL A 26 -19.08 -10.65 -4.97
CA VAL A 26 -20.07 -11.73 -5.20
C VAL A 26 -19.54 -12.80 -6.16
N SER A 27 -18.73 -12.38 -7.12
CA SER A 27 -18.06 -13.28 -8.06
C SER A 27 -16.74 -13.83 -7.50
N SER A 28 -16.17 -14.84 -8.16
CA SER A 28 -14.83 -15.31 -7.85
C SER A 28 -13.84 -14.14 -7.90
N PRO A 29 -13.02 -13.94 -6.84
CA PRO A 29 -12.12 -12.80 -6.78
C PRO A 29 -11.01 -12.91 -7.83
N ARG A 30 -10.63 -11.75 -8.39
CA ARG A 30 -9.51 -11.61 -9.33
C ARG A 30 -8.16 -11.86 -8.64
N ALA A 31 -8.02 -11.36 -7.42
CA ALA A 31 -6.85 -11.54 -6.56
C ALA A 31 -7.21 -11.24 -5.10
N LEU A 32 -6.25 -11.48 -4.20
CA LEU A 32 -6.35 -11.20 -2.78
C LEU A 32 -5.58 -9.92 -2.44
N VAL A 33 -6.17 -9.05 -1.63
CA VAL A 33 -5.52 -7.84 -1.10
C VAL A 33 -5.56 -7.89 0.43
N PHE A 34 -4.39 -7.73 1.07
CA PHE A 34 -4.23 -7.80 2.50
C PHE A 34 -3.89 -6.43 3.06
N LEU A 35 -4.78 -5.88 3.89
CA LEU A 35 -4.68 -4.53 4.44
C LEU A 35 -3.83 -4.51 5.71
N CYS A 36 -2.81 -3.65 5.70
CA CYS A 36 -1.97 -3.31 6.85
C CYS A 36 -2.21 -1.83 7.19
N HIS A 37 -2.90 -1.57 8.30
CA HIS A 37 -3.28 -0.21 8.70
C HIS A 37 -2.12 0.56 9.36
N GLY A 38 -2.27 1.89 9.46
CA GLY A 38 -1.32 2.78 10.12
C GLY A 38 -1.35 2.68 11.66
N TYR A 39 -0.37 3.32 12.33
CA TYR A 39 -0.35 3.43 13.77
C TYR A 39 -1.62 4.14 14.29
N GLY A 40 -2.26 3.54 15.28
CA GLY A 40 -3.47 4.10 15.86
C GLY A 40 -4.74 3.96 15.02
N ALA A 41 -4.64 3.47 13.78
CA ALA A 41 -5.76 3.20 12.88
C ALA A 41 -6.32 1.78 13.09
N GLU A 42 -7.29 1.40 12.27
CA GLU A 42 -7.96 0.09 12.30
C GLU A 42 -8.65 -0.21 10.95
N CYS A 43 -9.11 -1.45 10.79
CA CYS A 43 -9.64 -1.89 9.49
C CYS A 43 -11.16 -1.69 9.34
N SER A 44 -11.94 -1.82 10.43
CA SER A 44 -13.40 -1.95 10.35
C SER A 44 -14.13 -0.69 9.92
N GLU A 45 -13.64 0.48 10.33
CA GLU A 45 -14.23 1.79 10.03
C GLU A 45 -13.30 2.69 9.22
N PHE A 46 -12.04 2.83 9.67
CA PHE A 46 -11.08 3.70 9.00
C PHE A 46 -10.73 3.21 7.59
N MET A 47 -10.42 1.91 7.42
CA MET A 47 -10.12 1.34 6.10
C MET A 47 -11.36 0.78 5.38
N LYS A 48 -12.57 1.02 5.88
CA LYS A 48 -13.82 0.50 5.30
C LYS A 48 -14.03 0.92 3.84
N ASP A 49 -13.78 2.19 3.54
CA ASP A 49 -13.93 2.69 2.18
C ASP A 49 -12.90 2.05 1.24
N CYS A 50 -11.65 1.93 1.68
CA CYS A 50 -10.59 1.24 0.95
C CYS A 50 -10.98 -0.22 0.65
N GLY A 51 -11.35 -1.00 1.66
CA GLY A 51 -11.80 -2.38 1.49
C GLY A 51 -13.00 -2.52 0.57
N THR A 52 -13.99 -1.61 0.71
CA THR A 52 -15.21 -1.57 -0.11
C THR A 52 -14.90 -1.27 -1.58
N ARG A 53 -14.05 -0.28 -1.85
CA ARG A 53 -13.65 0.12 -3.23
C ARG A 53 -12.91 -1.01 -3.93
N LEU A 54 -11.96 -1.64 -3.26
CA LEU A 54 -11.21 -2.76 -3.80
C LEU A 54 -12.10 -3.99 -4.03
N ALA A 55 -13.02 -4.31 -3.11
CA ALA A 55 -13.95 -5.41 -3.29
C ALA A 55 -14.95 -5.17 -4.44
N LYS A 56 -15.43 -3.92 -4.61
CA LYS A 56 -16.23 -3.53 -5.77
C LYS A 56 -15.47 -3.64 -7.09
N ALA A 57 -14.14 -3.52 -7.05
CA ALA A 57 -13.26 -3.74 -8.21
C ALA A 57 -12.95 -5.23 -8.46
N GLY A 58 -13.51 -6.15 -7.65
CA GLY A 58 -13.39 -7.60 -7.85
C GLY A 58 -12.27 -8.27 -7.06
N TYR A 59 -11.68 -7.60 -6.07
CA TYR A 59 -10.67 -8.17 -5.18
C TYR A 59 -11.31 -8.76 -3.91
N ALA A 60 -10.81 -9.88 -3.40
CA ALA A 60 -11.10 -10.29 -2.04
C ALA A 60 -10.14 -9.57 -1.09
N VAL A 61 -10.68 -8.79 -0.18
CA VAL A 61 -9.90 -7.91 0.70
C VAL A 61 -9.98 -8.40 2.15
N PHE A 62 -8.84 -8.47 2.82
CA PHE A 62 -8.72 -8.98 4.18
C PHE A 62 -7.96 -7.98 5.04
N GLY A 63 -8.50 -7.66 6.21
CA GLY A 63 -7.88 -6.77 7.19
C GLY A 63 -7.74 -7.43 8.54
N ILE A 64 -6.75 -6.99 9.30
CA ILE A 64 -6.51 -7.40 10.69
C ILE A 64 -6.15 -6.16 11.51
N ASP A 65 -6.81 -5.99 12.65
CA ASP A 65 -6.41 -5.00 13.64
C ASP A 65 -5.26 -5.57 14.48
N TYR A 66 -4.15 -4.86 14.56
CA TYR A 66 -3.00 -5.30 15.36
C TYR A 66 -3.35 -5.35 16.85
N GLU A 67 -2.63 -6.16 17.62
CA GLU A 67 -2.81 -6.22 19.08
C GLU A 67 -2.83 -4.80 19.68
N GLY A 68 -3.87 -4.50 20.46
CA GLY A 68 -4.10 -3.18 21.05
C GLY A 68 -4.64 -2.10 20.11
N HIS A 69 -4.87 -2.39 18.83
CA HIS A 69 -5.48 -1.46 17.86
C HIS A 69 -6.93 -1.85 17.59
N GLY A 70 -7.73 -0.88 17.15
CA GLY A 70 -9.11 -1.10 16.73
C GLY A 70 -9.94 -1.89 17.72
N LYS A 71 -10.49 -3.00 17.26
CA LYS A 71 -11.30 -3.95 18.02
C LYS A 71 -10.48 -5.11 18.62
N SER A 72 -9.17 -5.19 18.35
CA SER A 72 -8.29 -6.21 18.92
C SER A 72 -8.01 -5.97 20.40
N THR A 73 -7.88 -7.06 21.16
CA THR A 73 -7.50 -7.00 22.57
C THR A 73 -6.05 -6.56 22.75
N GLY A 74 -5.70 -6.14 23.96
CA GLY A 74 -4.36 -5.68 24.30
C GLY A 74 -4.33 -4.26 24.86
N ALA A 75 -3.16 -3.81 25.27
CA ALA A 75 -2.97 -2.44 25.74
C ALA A 75 -3.03 -1.45 24.59
N ARG A 76 -3.94 -0.48 24.67
CA ARG A 76 -4.29 0.44 23.58
C ARG A 76 -3.05 1.05 22.90
N CYS A 77 -2.81 0.68 21.65
CA CYS A 77 -1.68 1.09 20.78
C CYS A 77 -0.30 0.97 21.45
N TYR A 78 -0.12 -0.07 22.25
CA TYR A 78 1.15 -0.39 22.89
C TYR A 78 1.88 -1.48 22.09
N ILE A 79 2.87 -1.07 21.33
CA ILE A 79 3.74 -1.97 20.58
C ILE A 79 4.92 -2.34 21.49
N LYS A 80 4.91 -3.57 22.00
CA LYS A 80 5.99 -4.12 22.82
C LYS A 80 7.15 -4.63 21.98
N ASN A 81 6.82 -5.24 20.85
CA ASN A 81 7.75 -5.76 19.86
C ASN A 81 7.06 -5.65 18.48
N PHE A 82 7.69 -4.95 17.54
CA PHE A 82 7.10 -4.73 16.22
C PHE A 82 6.99 -6.04 15.42
N GLU A 83 7.91 -6.97 15.63
CA GLU A 83 7.90 -8.29 14.97
C GLU A 83 6.63 -9.10 15.34
N ASP A 84 6.03 -8.88 16.51
CA ASP A 84 4.78 -9.54 16.89
C ASP A 84 3.62 -9.15 15.94
N ILE A 85 3.57 -7.88 15.51
CA ILE A 85 2.58 -7.41 14.52
C ILE A 85 2.81 -8.12 13.18
N VAL A 86 4.06 -8.19 12.74
CA VAL A 86 4.42 -8.84 11.46
C VAL A 86 4.06 -10.33 11.50
N ASN A 87 4.33 -11.01 12.61
CA ASN A 87 4.02 -12.42 12.78
C ASN A 87 2.51 -12.67 12.77
N ASP A 88 1.72 -11.88 13.51
CA ASP A 88 0.27 -12.00 13.52
C ASP A 88 -0.33 -11.82 12.12
N CYS A 89 0.13 -10.80 11.39
CA CYS A 89 -0.28 -10.57 10.01
C CYS A 89 0.12 -11.74 9.10
N ASN A 90 1.36 -12.23 9.21
CA ASN A 90 1.86 -13.33 8.40
C ASN A 90 1.06 -14.62 8.62
N GLU A 91 0.78 -14.97 9.87
CA GLU A 91 -0.02 -16.16 10.23
C GLU A 91 -1.44 -16.05 9.66
N PHE A 92 -2.11 -14.92 9.89
CA PHE A 92 -3.47 -14.71 9.39
C PHE A 92 -3.53 -14.71 7.87
N PHE A 93 -2.68 -13.93 7.19
CA PHE A 93 -2.72 -13.80 5.73
C PHE A 93 -2.38 -15.13 5.04
N LYS A 94 -1.38 -15.86 5.54
CA LYS A 94 -1.06 -17.19 5.01
C LYS A 94 -2.17 -18.20 5.26
N SER A 95 -2.90 -18.12 6.37
CA SER A 95 -4.06 -18.98 6.63
C SER A 95 -5.19 -18.77 5.61
N ILE A 96 -5.40 -17.53 5.18
CA ILE A 96 -6.34 -17.20 4.10
C ILE A 96 -5.86 -17.78 2.77
N CYS A 97 -4.60 -17.55 2.42
CA CYS A 97 -4.02 -18.04 1.16
C CYS A 97 -3.99 -19.57 1.05
N ALA A 98 -3.98 -20.28 2.17
CA ALA A 98 -4.00 -21.74 2.21
C ALA A 98 -5.37 -22.35 1.89
N LYS A 99 -6.46 -21.57 1.93
CA LYS A 99 -7.80 -22.04 1.57
C LYS A 99 -7.84 -22.42 0.10
N GLU A 100 -8.54 -23.50 -0.22
CA GLU A 100 -8.61 -24.06 -1.59
C GLU A 100 -9.07 -23.02 -2.61
N GLU A 101 -10.09 -22.24 -2.27
CA GLU A 101 -10.66 -21.19 -3.13
C GLU A 101 -9.69 -20.03 -3.44
N TYR A 102 -8.60 -19.87 -2.65
CA TYR A 102 -7.64 -18.76 -2.76
C TYR A 102 -6.22 -19.19 -3.13
N ARG A 103 -5.93 -20.48 -3.14
CA ARG A 103 -4.58 -21.04 -3.30
C ARG A 103 -3.85 -20.52 -4.53
N GLU A 104 -4.56 -20.46 -5.65
CA GLU A 104 -4.00 -20.07 -6.96
C GLU A 104 -4.16 -18.56 -7.26
N LYS A 105 -4.70 -17.79 -6.31
CA LYS A 105 -4.92 -16.35 -6.52
C LYS A 105 -3.66 -15.56 -6.24
N SER A 106 -3.43 -14.52 -7.06
CA SER A 106 -2.39 -13.53 -6.78
C SER A 106 -2.62 -12.82 -5.45
N ARG A 107 -1.56 -12.48 -4.73
CA ARG A 107 -1.54 -12.00 -3.34
C ARG A 107 -0.84 -10.66 -3.27
N PHE A 108 -1.59 -9.60 -2.96
CA PHE A 108 -1.06 -8.25 -2.85
C PHE A 108 -1.15 -7.75 -1.43
N LEU A 109 -0.07 -7.14 -0.96
CA LEU A 109 -0.05 -6.37 0.27
C LEU A 109 -0.53 -4.94 -0.02
N TYR A 110 -1.25 -4.36 0.93
CA TYR A 110 -1.64 -2.96 0.90
C TYR A 110 -1.30 -2.35 2.27
N GLY A 111 -0.37 -1.41 2.31
CA GLY A 111 0.10 -0.82 3.56
C GLY A 111 0.06 0.70 3.57
N GLU A 112 -0.60 1.28 4.58
CA GLU A 112 -0.62 2.72 4.80
C GLU A 112 0.26 3.11 5.99
N SER A 113 1.13 4.12 5.81
CA SER A 113 1.97 4.65 6.89
C SER A 113 2.78 3.54 7.58
N MET A 114 2.59 3.29 8.89
CA MET A 114 3.19 2.15 9.60
C MET A 114 2.84 0.80 8.96
N GLY A 115 1.67 0.66 8.36
CA GLY A 115 1.28 -0.54 7.61
C GLY A 115 2.17 -0.80 6.39
N GLY A 116 2.76 0.23 5.81
CA GLY A 116 3.79 0.10 4.77
C GLY A 116 5.05 -0.58 5.29
N ALA A 117 5.47 -0.28 6.53
CA ALA A 117 6.56 -1.00 7.20
C ALA A 117 6.21 -2.48 7.43
N VAL A 118 4.97 -2.76 7.88
CA VAL A 118 4.48 -4.15 8.05
C VAL A 118 4.54 -4.90 6.71
N ALA A 119 4.07 -4.29 5.62
CA ALA A 119 4.10 -4.89 4.29
C ALA A 119 5.51 -5.20 3.81
N LEU A 120 6.47 -4.28 3.99
CA LEU A 120 7.87 -4.49 3.64
C LEU A 120 8.52 -5.60 4.47
N LEU A 121 8.21 -5.69 5.77
CA LEU A 121 8.72 -6.76 6.64
C LEU A 121 8.08 -8.12 6.34
N LEU A 122 6.81 -8.17 5.94
CA LEU A 122 6.16 -9.39 5.42
C LEU A 122 6.85 -9.89 4.15
N HIS A 123 7.20 -8.98 3.24
CA HIS A 123 8.00 -9.34 2.07
C HIS A 123 9.39 -9.86 2.47
N LYS A 124 10.08 -9.17 3.37
CA LYS A 124 11.42 -9.60 3.84
C LYS A 124 11.39 -10.98 4.48
N LYS A 125 10.28 -11.32 5.17
CA LYS A 125 10.07 -12.62 5.82
C LYS A 125 9.90 -13.77 4.81
N ASP A 126 9.25 -13.48 3.66
CA ASP A 126 9.06 -14.45 2.57
C ASP A 126 9.03 -13.71 1.23
N THR A 127 10.20 -13.61 0.62
CA THR A 127 10.44 -12.77 -0.58
C THR A 127 9.74 -13.27 -1.84
N SER A 128 9.34 -14.53 -1.88
CA SER A 128 8.69 -15.16 -3.04
C SER A 128 7.18 -15.31 -2.90
N PHE A 129 6.63 -15.07 -1.72
CA PHE A 129 5.23 -15.36 -1.44
C PHE A 129 4.25 -14.31 -2.00
N TRP A 130 4.66 -13.04 -2.07
CA TRP A 130 3.82 -11.92 -2.44
C TRP A 130 4.02 -11.52 -3.90
N ASN A 131 2.92 -11.30 -4.61
CA ASN A 131 2.95 -10.88 -6.02
C ASN A 131 3.15 -9.37 -6.19
N GLY A 132 2.99 -8.59 -5.13
CA GLY A 132 3.27 -7.17 -5.13
C GLY A 132 2.74 -6.44 -3.91
N ALA A 133 3.05 -5.15 -3.81
CA ALA A 133 2.58 -4.29 -2.73
C ALA A 133 2.16 -2.90 -3.23
N VAL A 134 1.05 -2.39 -2.69
CA VAL A 134 0.64 -0.99 -2.74
C VAL A 134 1.04 -0.34 -1.42
N LEU A 135 1.85 0.70 -1.47
CA LEU A 135 2.43 1.37 -0.31
C LEU A 135 2.02 2.84 -0.32
N VAL A 136 1.12 3.22 0.58
CA VAL A 136 0.56 4.57 0.68
C VAL A 136 1.25 5.32 1.79
N ALA A 137 2.00 6.37 1.45
CA ALA A 137 2.79 7.19 2.38
C ALA A 137 3.57 6.35 3.42
N PRO A 138 4.34 5.31 2.99
CA PRO A 138 4.83 4.27 3.87
C PRO A 138 5.88 4.77 4.85
N MET A 139 5.87 4.23 6.06
CA MET A 139 6.94 4.38 7.05
C MET A 139 8.08 3.40 6.69
N CYS A 140 8.98 3.80 5.81
CA CYS A 140 10.09 2.93 5.37
C CYS A 140 11.48 3.53 5.65
N LYS A 141 11.52 4.76 6.14
CA LYS A 141 12.73 5.49 6.53
C LYS A 141 12.33 6.60 7.50
N ILE A 142 13.25 7.09 8.30
CA ILE A 142 13.06 8.31 9.09
C ILE A 142 13.64 9.46 8.31
N SER A 143 12.82 10.52 8.13
CA SER A 143 13.33 11.77 7.55
C SER A 143 14.48 12.33 8.40
N GLU A 144 15.54 12.75 7.74
CA GLU A 144 16.69 13.38 8.41
C GLU A 144 16.28 14.63 9.23
N ASN A 145 15.19 15.29 8.82
CA ASN A 145 14.66 16.48 9.50
C ASN A 145 14.07 16.20 10.89
N VAL A 146 13.65 14.94 11.15
CA VAL A 146 13.01 14.53 12.41
C VAL A 146 13.77 13.42 13.13
N LYS A 147 14.90 12.99 12.60
CA LYS A 147 15.73 11.92 13.16
C LYS A 147 16.31 12.36 14.51
N PRO A 148 15.99 11.67 15.61
CA PRO A 148 16.51 12.07 16.92
C PRO A 148 18.03 11.92 16.97
N HIS A 149 18.70 12.83 17.69
CA HIS A 149 20.12 12.71 17.91
C HIS A 149 20.47 11.37 18.61
N PRO A 150 21.52 10.64 18.22
CA PRO A 150 21.87 9.34 18.79
C PRO A 150 21.98 9.32 20.33
N VAL A 151 22.46 10.39 20.93
CA VAL A 151 22.54 10.54 22.41
C VAL A 151 21.13 10.51 23.02
N VAL A 152 20.15 11.21 22.40
CA VAL A 152 18.76 11.22 22.86
C VAL A 152 18.17 9.83 22.77
N VAL A 153 18.39 9.12 21.66
CA VAL A 153 17.95 7.72 21.47
C VAL A 153 18.55 6.82 22.54
N SER A 154 19.84 6.97 22.84
CA SER A 154 20.53 6.20 23.89
C SER A 154 19.93 6.43 25.28
N ILE A 155 19.63 7.69 25.63
CA ILE A 155 18.98 8.04 26.89
C ILE A 155 17.57 7.42 26.96
N LEU A 156 16.75 7.63 25.93
CA LEU A 156 15.39 7.11 25.88
C LEU A 156 15.37 5.58 25.94
N THR A 157 16.34 4.90 25.30
CA THR A 157 16.49 3.44 25.36
C THR A 157 16.80 2.95 26.79
N LYS A 158 17.60 3.69 27.57
CA LYS A 158 17.81 3.34 28.99
C LYS A 158 16.56 3.60 29.83
N MET A 159 15.87 4.69 29.57
CA MET A 159 14.60 5.01 30.25
C MET A 159 13.50 3.98 29.93
N GLU A 160 13.48 3.42 28.72
CA GLU A 160 12.54 2.37 28.32
C GLU A 160 12.54 1.18 29.29
N LEU A 161 13.67 0.83 29.86
CA LEU A 161 13.78 -0.29 30.81
C LEU A 161 13.02 -0.02 32.12
N LEU A 162 12.88 1.26 32.50
CA LEU A 162 12.23 1.66 33.75
C LEU A 162 10.79 2.12 33.55
N ILE A 163 10.53 2.87 32.48
CA ILE A 163 9.25 3.54 32.24
C ILE A 163 8.68 3.30 30.83
N PRO A 164 8.57 2.03 30.34
CA PRO A 164 8.22 1.73 28.94
C PRO A 164 6.83 2.24 28.55
N LYS A 165 5.92 2.38 29.49
CA LYS A 165 4.52 2.77 29.27
C LYS A 165 4.28 4.28 29.37
N TRP A 166 5.28 5.08 29.69
CA TRP A 166 5.10 6.53 29.81
C TRP A 166 4.97 7.22 28.46
N LYS A 167 4.11 8.24 28.40
CA LYS A 167 3.79 9.02 27.19
C LYS A 167 4.57 10.31 27.15
N ILE A 168 5.91 10.23 27.20
CA ILE A 168 6.83 11.37 27.33
C ILE A 168 7.39 11.88 26.01
N VAL A 169 7.19 11.13 24.91
CA VAL A 169 7.72 11.54 23.60
C VAL A 169 6.86 12.67 23.04
N PRO A 170 7.45 13.86 22.78
CA PRO A 170 6.71 14.94 22.15
C PRO A 170 6.30 14.54 20.74
N THR A 171 5.01 14.63 20.45
CA THR A 171 4.47 14.37 19.11
C THR A 171 3.50 15.48 18.73
N LYS A 172 3.52 15.91 17.47
CA LYS A 172 2.45 16.74 16.90
C LYS A 172 1.17 15.95 16.87
N ASP A 173 0.04 16.63 16.81
CA ASP A 173 -1.23 15.96 16.51
C ASP A 173 -1.19 15.41 15.08
N VAL A 174 -1.16 14.07 14.99
CA VAL A 174 -1.03 13.38 13.71
C VAL A 174 -2.30 13.56 12.88
N ILE A 175 -3.49 13.61 13.50
CA ILE A 175 -4.76 13.75 12.78
C ILE A 175 -4.82 15.11 12.07
N ASP A 176 -4.46 16.19 12.75
CA ASP A 176 -4.44 17.52 12.15
C ASP A 176 -3.40 17.67 11.03
N SER A 177 -2.32 16.91 11.12
CA SER A 177 -1.24 16.94 10.13
C SER A 177 -1.47 15.98 8.96
N ALA A 178 -2.25 14.91 9.17
CA ALA A 178 -2.44 13.85 8.18
C ALA A 178 -3.63 14.09 7.25
N PHE A 179 -4.72 14.68 7.76
CA PHE A 179 -6.00 14.74 7.05
C PHE A 179 -6.36 16.18 6.67
N LYS A 180 -6.31 16.46 5.37
CA LYS A 180 -6.48 17.80 4.80
C LYS A 180 -7.94 18.27 4.83
N ASP A 181 -8.87 17.40 4.44
CA ASP A 181 -10.29 17.71 4.43
C ASP A 181 -10.82 17.82 5.86
N PRO A 182 -11.43 18.98 6.25
CA PRO A 182 -11.86 19.21 7.63
C PRO A 182 -13.04 18.33 8.05
N VAL A 183 -13.92 17.95 7.13
CA VAL A 183 -15.09 17.09 7.42
C VAL A 183 -14.61 15.66 7.69
N LYS A 184 -13.73 15.15 6.84
CA LYS A 184 -13.12 13.82 7.01
C LYS A 184 -12.26 13.77 8.27
N ARG A 185 -11.49 14.81 8.55
CA ARG A 185 -10.69 14.93 9.76
C ARG A 185 -11.56 14.87 11.03
N GLU A 186 -12.68 15.57 11.03
CA GLU A 186 -13.65 15.52 12.16
C GLU A 186 -14.29 14.13 12.30
N ALA A 187 -14.65 13.49 11.20
CA ALA A 187 -15.15 12.10 11.23
C ALA A 187 -14.11 11.13 11.83
N ILE A 188 -12.83 11.29 11.49
CA ILE A 188 -11.74 10.50 12.04
C ILE A 188 -11.57 10.78 13.55
N ARG A 189 -11.66 12.03 14.00
CA ARG A 189 -11.62 12.38 15.42
C ARG A 189 -12.77 11.77 16.22
N ASN A 190 -13.94 11.62 15.61
CA ASN A 190 -15.12 11.02 16.22
C ASN A 190 -15.08 9.48 16.22
N ASN A 191 -14.19 8.85 15.46
CA ASN A 191 -14.01 7.41 15.49
C ASN A 191 -13.28 6.99 16.78
N LYS A 192 -14.00 6.36 17.71
CA LYS A 192 -13.48 5.89 19.00
C LYS A 192 -12.45 4.76 18.90
N LEU A 193 -12.37 4.11 17.74
CA LEU A 193 -11.40 3.06 17.48
C LEU A 193 -10.03 3.63 17.11
N ILE A 194 -9.96 4.87 16.65
CA ILE A 194 -8.71 5.58 16.36
C ILE A 194 -8.03 6.01 17.67
N TYR A 195 -6.72 5.79 17.74
CA TYR A 195 -5.92 6.23 18.87
C TYR A 195 -5.45 7.67 18.67
N GLN A 196 -5.79 8.54 19.62
CA GLN A 196 -5.55 9.98 19.52
C GLN A 196 -4.60 10.52 20.59
N ASP A 197 -3.99 9.65 21.37
CA ASP A 197 -3.10 10.05 22.45
C ASP A 197 -1.61 9.85 22.04
N LYS A 198 -0.70 10.38 22.81
CA LYS A 198 0.75 10.25 22.58
C LYS A 198 1.19 8.78 22.65
N PRO A 199 2.11 8.36 21.78
CA PRO A 199 2.67 7.01 21.86
C PRO A 199 3.43 6.83 23.17
N ARG A 200 3.41 5.61 23.69
CA ARG A 200 4.26 5.24 24.83
C ARG A 200 5.73 5.18 24.40
N LEU A 201 6.63 5.39 25.33
CA LEU A 201 8.07 5.41 25.07
C LEU A 201 8.53 4.13 24.35
N LYS A 202 8.13 2.94 24.83
CA LYS A 202 8.45 1.68 24.17
C LYS A 202 7.96 1.64 22.74
N THR A 203 6.70 2.03 22.49
CA THR A 203 6.11 2.07 21.15
C THR A 203 6.88 3.00 20.21
N ALA A 204 7.21 4.20 20.67
CA ALA A 204 7.95 5.16 19.86
C ALA A 204 9.34 4.65 19.48
N LEU A 205 10.03 3.99 20.42
CA LEU A 205 11.35 3.38 20.16
C LEU A 205 11.26 2.16 19.24
N GLU A 206 10.22 1.33 19.36
CA GLU A 206 10.00 0.21 18.43
C GLU A 206 9.75 0.69 17.00
N VAL A 207 8.89 1.70 16.83
CA VAL A 207 8.63 2.35 15.53
C VAL A 207 9.91 2.93 14.95
N LEU A 208 10.70 3.62 15.75
CA LEU A 208 11.99 4.19 15.35
C LEU A 208 12.97 3.11 14.88
N ARG A 209 13.19 2.09 15.71
CA ARG A 209 14.10 0.97 15.39
C ARG A 209 13.69 0.23 14.13
N THR A 210 12.38 -0.01 13.97
CA THR A 210 11.82 -0.67 12.78
C THR A 210 12.07 0.16 11.53
N SER A 211 11.82 1.47 11.60
CA SER A 211 12.07 2.38 10.47
C SER A 211 13.54 2.38 10.06
N MET A 212 14.47 2.40 11.02
CA MET A 212 15.91 2.33 10.75
C MET A 212 16.30 0.98 10.14
N CYS A 213 15.79 -0.13 10.67
CA CYS A 213 16.04 -1.47 10.14
C CYS A 213 15.56 -1.62 8.68
N ILE A 214 14.38 -1.04 8.34
CA ILE A 214 13.86 -1.05 6.97
C ILE A 214 14.74 -0.15 6.08
N GLU A 215 15.13 1.04 6.54
CA GLU A 215 16.01 1.94 5.81
C GLU A 215 17.31 1.25 5.41
N ASP A 216 17.93 0.50 6.32
CA ASP A 216 19.16 -0.25 6.07
C ASP A 216 18.98 -1.36 5.01
N SER A 217 17.77 -1.91 4.89
CA SER A 217 17.44 -3.03 4.00
C SER A 217 16.57 -2.67 2.78
N LEU A 218 16.44 -1.40 2.41
CA LEU A 218 15.65 -1.00 1.23
C LEU A 218 16.14 -1.66 -0.06
N ASN A 219 17.43 -1.94 -0.17
CA ASN A 219 18.03 -2.66 -1.29
C ASN A 219 17.72 -4.17 -1.33
N GLU A 220 17.05 -4.71 -0.32
CA GLU A 220 16.56 -6.10 -0.29
C GLU A 220 15.13 -6.21 -0.83
N VAL A 221 14.45 -5.10 -1.09
CA VAL A 221 13.08 -5.08 -1.63
C VAL A 221 13.11 -5.48 -3.10
N THR A 222 12.53 -6.64 -3.39
CA THR A 222 12.53 -7.27 -4.72
C THR A 222 11.14 -7.49 -5.31
N LEU A 223 10.06 -7.45 -4.48
CA LEU A 223 8.70 -7.62 -4.98
C LEU A 223 8.27 -6.44 -5.87
N PRO A 224 7.35 -6.66 -6.83
CA PRO A 224 6.68 -5.57 -7.52
C PRO A 224 6.00 -4.61 -6.53
N PHE A 225 6.17 -3.30 -6.67
CA PHE A 225 5.48 -2.37 -5.79
C PHE A 225 5.06 -1.06 -6.48
N PHE A 226 4.02 -0.48 -5.92
CA PHE A 226 3.53 0.85 -6.22
C PHE A 226 3.56 1.68 -4.94
N VAL A 227 4.42 2.68 -4.89
CA VAL A 227 4.47 3.63 -3.78
C VAL A 227 3.82 4.95 -4.18
N LEU A 228 2.89 5.41 -3.33
CA LEU A 228 2.11 6.63 -3.49
C LEU A 228 2.39 7.57 -2.33
N HIS A 229 2.59 8.87 -2.60
CA HIS A 229 2.87 9.85 -1.54
C HIS A 229 2.32 11.24 -1.90
N GLY A 230 1.78 11.94 -0.90
CA GLY A 230 1.40 13.34 -1.03
C GLY A 230 2.63 14.25 -0.92
N GLU A 231 2.83 15.16 -1.87
CA GLU A 231 4.01 16.06 -1.84
C GLU A 231 4.00 17.05 -0.67
N ALA A 232 2.81 17.33 -0.11
CA ALA A 232 2.66 18.20 1.05
C ALA A 232 2.47 17.41 2.38
N ASP A 233 2.88 16.14 2.41
CA ASP A 233 2.86 15.31 3.61
C ASP A 233 3.87 15.82 4.64
N THR A 234 3.38 16.08 5.86
CA THR A 234 4.20 16.52 7.00
C THR A 234 4.32 15.48 8.12
N VAL A 235 3.70 14.30 7.91
CA VAL A 235 3.76 13.15 8.84
C VAL A 235 4.89 12.20 8.47
N THR A 236 4.91 11.76 7.21
CA THR A 236 6.05 11.04 6.61
C THR A 236 6.57 11.87 5.44
N ASP A 237 7.86 12.08 5.39
CA ASP A 237 8.51 12.89 4.36
C ASP A 237 8.43 12.16 3.00
N PRO A 238 7.98 12.80 1.91
CA PRO A 238 7.96 12.19 0.57
C PRO A 238 9.33 11.65 0.10
N GLU A 239 10.43 12.21 0.60
CA GLU A 239 11.78 11.74 0.31
C GLU A 239 12.03 10.28 0.77
N VAL A 240 11.26 9.79 1.76
CA VAL A 240 11.38 8.38 2.19
C VAL A 240 10.84 7.42 1.11
N SER A 241 9.79 7.82 0.39
CA SER A 241 9.24 7.06 -0.73
C SER A 241 10.14 7.11 -1.96
N LYS A 242 10.77 8.23 -2.22
CA LYS A 242 11.80 8.36 -3.28
C LYS A 242 13.00 7.45 -2.97
N ALA A 243 13.49 7.46 -1.72
CA ALA A 243 14.59 6.59 -1.31
C ALA A 243 14.24 5.10 -1.46
N LEU A 244 13.01 4.67 -1.11
CA LEU A 244 12.53 3.32 -1.36
C LEU A 244 12.56 3.01 -2.86
N TYR A 245 11.98 3.89 -3.69
CA TYR A 245 11.95 3.70 -5.14
C TYR A 245 13.35 3.59 -5.74
N GLU A 246 14.30 4.43 -5.33
CA GLU A 246 15.65 4.47 -5.87
C GLU A 246 16.46 3.22 -5.44
N ARG A 247 16.39 2.86 -4.15
CA ARG A 247 17.26 1.84 -3.55
C ARG A 247 16.76 0.41 -3.73
N ALA A 248 15.45 0.20 -3.90
CA ALA A 248 14.86 -1.13 -4.07
C ALA A 248 15.39 -1.82 -5.32
N LYS A 249 15.69 -3.12 -5.22
CA LYS A 249 16.12 -3.98 -6.33
C LYS A 249 14.97 -4.59 -7.13
N SER A 250 13.73 -4.20 -6.85
CA SER A 250 12.60 -4.61 -7.65
C SER A 250 12.75 -4.18 -9.11
N ASN A 251 12.49 -5.10 -10.04
CA ASN A 251 12.46 -4.82 -11.48
C ASN A 251 11.14 -4.20 -11.93
N ASP A 252 10.12 -4.22 -11.08
CA ASP A 252 8.80 -3.67 -11.33
C ASP A 252 8.41 -2.75 -10.18
N LYS A 253 8.81 -1.49 -10.26
CA LYS A 253 8.54 -0.48 -9.24
C LYS A 253 7.97 0.78 -9.86
N THR A 254 6.94 1.31 -9.22
CA THR A 254 6.26 2.54 -9.63
C THR A 254 6.19 3.49 -8.44
N ILE A 255 6.47 4.77 -8.67
CA ILE A 255 6.25 5.83 -7.70
C ILE A 255 5.29 6.86 -8.29
N ARG A 256 4.34 7.34 -7.46
CA ARG A 256 3.49 8.47 -7.79
C ARG A 256 3.46 9.47 -6.64
N LEU A 257 3.84 10.69 -6.94
CA LEU A 257 3.74 11.81 -6.03
C LEU A 257 2.52 12.65 -6.43
N TYR A 258 1.72 13.05 -5.44
CA TYR A 258 0.50 13.82 -5.68
C TYR A 258 0.68 15.24 -5.18
N PRO A 259 0.74 16.24 -6.11
CA PRO A 259 0.95 17.64 -5.75
C PRO A 259 -0.09 18.17 -4.77
N GLY A 260 0.36 18.79 -3.69
CA GLY A 260 -0.49 19.42 -2.69
C GLY A 260 -1.34 18.50 -1.82
N MET A 261 -1.28 17.17 -2.01
CA MET A 261 -1.95 16.21 -1.13
C MET A 261 -1.11 15.95 0.13
N TRP A 262 -1.82 15.60 1.21
CA TRP A 262 -1.25 15.31 2.52
C TRP A 262 -1.07 13.80 2.74
N HIS A 263 -0.79 13.40 4.00
CA HIS A 263 -0.55 12.03 4.39
C HIS A 263 -1.71 11.08 4.12
N GLY A 264 -2.93 11.51 4.42
CA GLY A 264 -4.14 10.70 4.31
C GLY A 264 -4.71 10.61 2.90
N LEU A 265 -3.92 10.17 1.93
CA LEU A 265 -4.27 10.11 0.50
C LEU A 265 -5.62 9.44 0.21
N THR A 266 -5.96 8.41 0.98
CA THR A 266 -7.12 7.52 0.74
C THR A 266 -8.32 7.83 1.61
N ALA A 267 -8.14 8.64 2.67
CA ALA A 267 -9.19 8.92 3.65
C ALA A 267 -9.26 10.39 4.10
N GLY A 268 -8.28 11.21 3.74
CA GLY A 268 -8.13 12.57 4.27
C GLY A 268 -8.12 13.69 3.25
N GLU A 269 -8.20 13.38 1.98
CA GLU A 269 -8.26 14.31 0.86
C GLU A 269 -9.71 14.54 0.39
N SER A 270 -9.93 15.50 -0.52
CA SER A 270 -11.24 15.67 -1.18
C SER A 270 -11.65 14.39 -1.91
N ASP A 271 -12.94 14.21 -2.18
CA ASP A 271 -13.44 13.01 -2.85
C ASP A 271 -12.82 12.85 -4.25
N GLU A 272 -12.62 13.95 -4.98
CA GLU A 272 -11.97 13.93 -6.30
C GLU A 272 -10.53 13.41 -6.21
N ASN A 273 -9.77 13.86 -5.21
CA ASN A 273 -8.41 13.41 -4.97
C ASN A 273 -8.36 11.92 -4.59
N VAL A 274 -9.27 11.49 -3.72
CA VAL A 274 -9.40 10.08 -3.33
C VAL A 274 -9.72 9.20 -4.54
N GLU A 275 -10.63 9.65 -5.44
CA GLU A 275 -10.93 8.92 -6.68
C GLU A 275 -9.70 8.76 -7.60
N ILE A 276 -8.88 9.81 -7.75
CA ILE A 276 -7.64 9.76 -8.52
C ILE A 276 -6.68 8.72 -7.94
N VAL A 277 -6.49 8.75 -6.62
CA VAL A 277 -5.60 7.80 -5.93
C VAL A 277 -6.07 6.35 -6.11
N PHE A 278 -7.38 6.09 -5.90
CA PHE A 278 -7.92 4.73 -6.09
C PHE A 278 -7.96 4.30 -7.56
N ALA A 279 -8.12 5.20 -8.52
CA ALA A 279 -8.00 4.88 -9.94
C ALA A 279 -6.59 4.38 -10.28
N ASP A 280 -5.56 5.05 -9.75
CA ASP A 280 -4.16 4.64 -9.93
C ASP A 280 -3.86 3.29 -9.24
N ILE A 281 -4.34 3.08 -8.01
CA ILE A 281 -4.19 1.82 -7.28
C ILE A 281 -4.83 0.67 -8.06
N ARG A 282 -6.08 0.83 -8.50
CA ARG A 282 -6.79 -0.18 -9.29
C ARG A 282 -6.03 -0.47 -10.59
N ALA A 283 -5.67 0.56 -11.34
CA ALA A 283 -4.95 0.38 -12.59
C ALA A 283 -3.63 -0.38 -12.42
N TRP A 284 -2.92 -0.17 -11.29
CA TRP A 284 -1.70 -0.90 -10.98
C TRP A 284 -1.97 -2.36 -10.64
N LEU A 285 -2.97 -2.64 -9.81
CA LEU A 285 -3.40 -3.99 -9.44
C LEU A 285 -3.94 -4.76 -10.65
N ASP A 286 -4.81 -4.14 -11.46
CA ASP A 286 -5.45 -4.74 -12.63
C ASP A 286 -4.42 -5.28 -13.62
N ARG A 287 -3.35 -4.54 -13.89
CA ARG A 287 -2.25 -4.98 -14.77
C ARG A 287 -1.50 -6.22 -14.28
N ARG A 288 -1.61 -6.57 -12.98
CA ARG A 288 -0.89 -7.70 -12.35
C ARG A 288 -1.80 -8.85 -11.95
N CYS A 289 -3.09 -8.73 -12.21
CA CYS A 289 -4.10 -9.75 -11.95
C CYS A 289 -4.58 -10.45 -13.22
N SER A 290 -4.00 -10.11 -14.40
CA SER A 290 -4.37 -10.76 -15.66
C SER A 290 -4.12 -12.26 -15.52
N THR A 291 -5.20 -13.04 -15.62
CA THR A 291 -5.14 -14.51 -15.65
C THR A 291 -4.44 -14.94 -16.93
N LEU A 292 -3.84 -16.14 -16.92
CA LEU A 292 -3.29 -16.77 -18.13
C LEU A 292 -4.31 -16.82 -19.28
N GLU A 293 -5.60 -16.88 -18.98
CA GLU A 293 -6.69 -16.85 -19.95
C GLU A 293 -6.84 -15.48 -20.65
N GLU A 294 -6.64 -14.35 -19.94
CA GLU A 294 -6.66 -13.00 -20.53
C GLU A 294 -5.39 -12.72 -21.35
N ILE A 295 -4.26 -13.31 -20.98
CA ILE A 295 -2.99 -13.19 -21.72
C ILE A 295 -3.02 -14.03 -23.00
N LEU A 296 -3.74 -15.15 -23.00
CA LEU A 296 -3.88 -16.07 -24.13
C LEU A 296 -5.10 -15.78 -25.01
N ALA A 297 -5.99 -14.87 -24.61
CA ALA A 297 -7.08 -14.41 -25.45
C ALA A 297 -6.52 -13.67 -26.68
N PRO A 298 -6.81 -14.10 -27.93
CA PRO A 298 -6.37 -13.38 -29.11
C PRO A 298 -6.91 -11.96 -29.06
N SER A 299 -6.04 -10.97 -29.24
CA SER A 299 -6.46 -9.59 -29.41
C SER A 299 -7.34 -9.51 -30.65
N ASP A 300 -8.64 -9.42 -30.45
CA ASP A 300 -9.61 -9.20 -31.52
C ASP A 300 -9.49 -7.73 -32.00
N GLN A 301 -8.39 -7.46 -32.72
CA GLN A 301 -8.25 -6.22 -33.47
C GLN A 301 -8.78 -6.50 -34.85
N GLY A 302 -10.06 -6.17 -35.04
CA GLY A 302 -10.78 -5.81 -36.22
C GLY A 302 -10.17 -6.15 -37.59
N ALA A 303 -10.52 -7.31 -38.12
CA ALA A 303 -10.53 -7.51 -39.55
C ALA A 303 -11.92 -7.11 -40.07
N THR A 304 -12.12 -5.87 -40.42
CA THR A 304 -13.18 -5.48 -41.35
C THR A 304 -12.71 -5.83 -42.76
N ALA A 305 -13.04 -7.03 -43.18
CA ALA A 305 -13.00 -7.41 -44.58
C ALA A 305 -14.20 -6.79 -45.28
N ASP A 306 -13.99 -5.76 -46.08
CA ASP A 306 -14.95 -5.36 -47.10
C ASP A 306 -14.44 -5.87 -48.43
N GLY A 307 -15.06 -6.95 -48.88
CA GLY A 307 -14.89 -7.56 -50.20
C GLY A 307 -15.74 -6.84 -51.21
N ARG A 308 -15.13 -6.14 -52.15
CA ARG A 308 -15.71 -5.93 -53.51
C ARG A 308 -14.66 -6.05 -54.57
N THR A 309 -14.70 -7.19 -55.27
CA THR A 309 -14.18 -7.39 -56.62
C THR A 309 -14.80 -6.42 -57.61
N GLN A 310 -13.98 -5.71 -58.37
CA GLN A 310 -14.28 -5.41 -59.77
C GLN A 310 -12.99 -5.29 -60.61
N SER A 311 -13.02 -6.05 -61.70
CA SER A 311 -12.02 -6.13 -62.75
C SER A 311 -12.02 -4.88 -63.66
N ASN A 312 -10.89 -4.45 -64.17
CA ASN A 312 -10.51 -4.33 -65.59
C ASN A 312 -9.50 -3.25 -65.88
N GLY A 313 -8.56 -3.59 -66.72
CA GLY A 313 -8.16 -2.75 -67.82
C GLY A 313 -6.81 -1.98 -67.64
N GLY A 314 -5.83 -2.50 -68.32
CA GLY A 314 -4.46 -2.07 -68.53
C GLY A 314 -4.24 -0.64 -69.01
N TYR A 315 -3.02 -0.21 -68.87
CA TYR A 315 -2.15 0.26 -69.95
C TYR A 315 -0.75 0.68 -69.43
N LEU A 316 0.23 0.29 -70.22
CA LEU A 316 1.65 0.61 -70.11
C LEU A 316 1.96 2.09 -70.38
N SER A 317 3.00 2.68 -69.75
CA SER A 317 4.15 3.39 -70.33
C SER A 317 5.02 3.99 -69.23
N ARG A 318 6.24 3.56 -69.14
CA ARG A 318 7.58 4.08 -69.52
C ARG A 318 7.75 5.59 -69.37
N LEU A 319 8.71 6.04 -68.52
CA LEU A 319 10.02 6.63 -68.90
C LEU A 319 10.68 7.32 -67.68
N LYS A 320 11.92 6.87 -67.43
CA LYS A 320 13.19 7.60 -67.17
C LYS A 320 13.26 8.73 -66.13
N GLY A 321 14.25 8.58 -65.23
CA GLY A 321 14.90 9.62 -64.42
C GLY A 321 15.82 10.53 -65.26
N PRO A 322 16.80 11.29 -64.78
CA PRO A 322 17.60 11.14 -63.57
C PRO A 322 18.07 12.48 -62.89
N HIS A 323 18.84 12.33 -61.77
CA HIS A 323 19.91 13.24 -61.25
C HIS A 323 19.55 14.66 -60.79
N THR A 324 19.91 15.09 -59.59
CA THR A 324 21.25 15.48 -59.10
C THR A 324 21.18 16.03 -57.68
N ARG A 325 22.17 15.66 -56.88
CA ARG A 325 22.69 16.43 -55.71
C ARG A 325 23.64 17.53 -56.30
N PRO A 326 24.26 18.50 -55.54
CA PRO A 326 24.41 18.67 -54.09
C PRO A 326 24.52 20.15 -53.60
N HIS A 327 25.08 20.30 -52.40
CA HIS A 327 25.75 21.43 -51.71
C HIS A 327 24.86 22.32 -50.83
N SER A 328 25.11 22.36 -49.56
CA SER A 328 26.26 22.79 -48.71
C SER A 328 26.12 24.23 -48.22
N ALA A 329 26.31 24.35 -46.89
CA ALA A 329 26.83 25.48 -46.12
C ALA A 329 25.87 26.65 -45.76
N MET A 330 25.53 26.87 -44.56
CA MET A 330 26.20 27.57 -43.47
C MET A 330 25.50 27.26 -42.15
#